data_f284e13de9e986150ca8af83e625c2c3
#
_entry.id   f284e13de9e986150ca8af83e625c2c3
#
_cell.length_a   1.000
_cell.length_b   1.000
_cell.length_c   1.000
_cell.angle_alpha   90.00
_cell.angle_beta   90.00
_cell.angle_gamma   90.00
#
_symmetry.space_group_name_H-M   'P 1'
#
loop_
_entity.id
_entity.type
_entity.pdbx_description
1 polymer ?
#
loop_
_entity_poly.entity_id
_entity_poly.type
_entity_poly.pdbx_seq_one_letter_code
_entity_poly.pdbx_strand_id
1 'polypeptide(L)'
;MFLARRIGATGTVKAGERLEPVRGGWRDRLRQRLLAVDAHGRESVLAALLLGDGSGLTRTDWQTLQATGTVHLLVISGQHIGLLAGLIYGVIAGLARLGVWPGRWPWLPWACGLAMASALGYGALAGFQVPVQRACLMLATVLLWRVRFRHLGAFFPLLLALTGVLLLEPLASLLPGFWLSFTAVATLIYCFSGRLGRWRPWQAWSRAQWVIAIGLLPALLALGLPISLSAPLVNLLAVPWISLAVLPLALLGTALLPLTGVGESLLWAAGGLIDIMFRTLGLLAEWQPAWLPRPLPLWRWSLVCAGALLLLSPRGAPLKGLGAVMLLALWTPRDHIPHGQAEIWQLDVGQGLAVLLRTRHHSLLYDAGPATRFSDLGESVVLPTLRKLGVDQLNVMLISHAHADHAGGAAAVYRGLPIARVLAGEPLALPASLQAQACASGERWEWDGVHFSLWRAFLAVALAAGQEQQRPLLCIDGRGSGRALPARWRYGDGRRARLAERKRIATHRLAAVTASRQPQFLHRAVHARNGATWRIDFPRATQHVRSPSSPSNRTLSTAWSDRA
;
A
#
# COMPACT_ATOMS: atom_id res chain seq x y z
N MET A 1 6.84 12.37 -2.47
CA MET A 1 5.65 11.50 -2.67
C MET A 1 4.34 12.29 -2.69
N PHE A 2 4.11 13.27 -1.83
CA PHE A 2 2.88 14.08 -1.81
C PHE A 2 2.65 14.86 -3.12
N LEU A 3 3.67 15.54 -3.64
CA LEU A 3 3.57 16.24 -4.93
C LEU A 3 3.15 15.33 -6.09
N ALA A 4 3.68 14.09 -6.14
CA ALA A 4 3.30 13.11 -7.16
C ALA A 4 1.84 12.65 -7.05
N ARG A 5 1.21 12.81 -5.87
CA ARG A 5 -0.22 12.56 -5.62
C ARG A 5 -1.06 13.83 -5.72
N ARG A 6 -0.46 14.95 -6.14
CA ARG A 6 -1.09 16.28 -6.19
C ARG A 6 -1.64 16.74 -4.84
N ILE A 7 -1.00 16.31 -3.74
CA ILE A 7 -1.32 16.74 -2.39
C ILE A 7 -0.41 17.90 -2.04
N GLY A 8 -0.95 19.11 -1.97
CA GLY A 8 -0.18 20.33 -1.64
C GLY A 8 0.11 20.45 -0.15
N ALA A 9 -0.81 20.00 0.70
CA ALA A 9 -0.66 20.03 2.15
C ALA A 9 -1.46 18.91 2.80
N THR A 10 -1.05 18.47 3.98
CA THR A 10 -1.80 17.56 4.85
C THR A 10 -1.92 18.17 6.24
N GLY A 11 -3.04 17.98 6.88
CA GLY A 11 -3.29 18.51 8.22
C GLY A 11 -4.43 17.76 8.91
N THR A 12 -4.57 18.00 10.22
CA THR A 12 -5.67 17.49 11.02
C THR A 12 -6.61 18.63 11.35
N VAL A 13 -7.88 18.51 10.97
CA VAL A 13 -8.92 19.46 11.34
C VAL A 13 -9.45 19.06 12.72
N LYS A 14 -9.23 19.90 13.73
CA LYS A 14 -9.70 19.68 15.09
C LYS A 14 -11.14 20.18 15.29
N ALA A 15 -11.46 21.30 14.67
CA ALA A 15 -12.79 21.89 14.64
C ALA A 15 -12.97 22.66 13.35
N GLY A 16 -14.17 22.73 12.84
CA GLY A 16 -14.44 23.48 11.62
C GLY A 16 -15.94 23.78 11.51
N GLU A 17 -16.27 24.94 11.00
CA GLU A 17 -17.61 25.34 10.64
C GLU A 17 -17.76 25.35 9.12
N ARG A 18 -18.86 24.86 8.64
CA ARG A 18 -19.16 24.88 7.20
C ARG A 18 -19.67 26.27 6.83
N LEU A 19 -18.82 27.07 6.21
CA LEU A 19 -19.15 28.45 5.86
C LEU A 19 -20.18 28.55 4.73
N GLU A 20 -20.13 27.64 3.76
CA GLU A 20 -21.09 27.59 2.65
C GLU A 20 -21.49 26.16 2.30
N PRO A 21 -22.75 25.93 1.85
CA PRO A 21 -23.11 24.66 1.27
C PRO A 21 -22.33 24.49 -0.04
N VAL A 22 -21.38 23.56 -0.08
CA VAL A 22 -20.69 23.22 -1.34
C VAL A 22 -21.77 22.77 -2.34
N ARG A 23 -22.04 23.57 -3.37
CA ARG A 23 -22.80 23.12 -4.55
C ARG A 23 -21.96 22.05 -5.21
N GLY A 24 -22.17 20.80 -4.81
CA GLY A 24 -21.46 19.65 -5.39
C GLY A 24 -21.62 19.66 -6.90
N GLY A 25 -20.53 19.41 -7.62
CA GLY A 25 -20.56 19.23 -9.06
C GLY A 25 -21.50 18.08 -9.47
N TRP A 26 -21.72 17.91 -10.78
CA TRP A 26 -22.57 16.83 -11.29
C TRP A 26 -22.10 15.43 -10.80
N ARG A 27 -20.78 15.23 -10.61
CA ARG A 27 -20.22 13.99 -10.07
C ARG A 27 -20.60 13.75 -8.60
N ASP A 28 -20.62 14.79 -7.78
CA ASP A 28 -21.04 14.69 -6.38
C ASP A 28 -22.52 14.36 -6.27
N ARG A 29 -23.34 14.96 -7.11
CA ARG A 29 -24.77 14.62 -7.20
C ARG A 29 -24.97 13.16 -7.63
N LEU A 30 -24.21 12.71 -8.63
CA LEU A 30 -24.26 11.32 -9.06
C LEU A 30 -23.78 10.38 -7.96
N ARG A 31 -22.69 10.73 -7.26
CA ARG A 31 -22.19 9.98 -6.11
C ARG A 31 -23.24 9.82 -5.01
N GLN A 32 -23.91 10.92 -4.65
CA GLN A 32 -24.97 10.87 -3.64
C GLN A 32 -26.13 9.97 -4.09
N ARG A 33 -26.53 10.03 -5.35
CA ARG A 33 -27.56 9.14 -5.90
C ARG A 33 -27.13 7.67 -5.85
N LEU A 34 -25.90 7.36 -6.27
CA LEU A 34 -25.39 5.99 -6.21
C LEU A 34 -25.32 5.43 -4.77
N LEU A 35 -24.96 6.28 -3.79
CA LEU A 35 -24.92 5.89 -2.39
C LEU A 35 -26.31 5.78 -1.75
N ALA A 36 -27.35 6.34 -2.37
CA ALA A 36 -28.73 6.26 -1.90
C ALA A 36 -29.50 5.05 -2.46
N VAL A 37 -28.96 4.36 -3.49
CA VAL A 37 -29.55 3.14 -4.04
C VAL A 37 -29.22 1.98 -3.10
N ASP A 38 -30.21 1.12 -2.80
CA ASP A 38 -29.93 -0.15 -2.14
C ASP A 38 -29.19 -1.08 -3.09
N ALA A 39 -27.95 -1.40 -2.77
CA ALA A 39 -27.09 -2.30 -3.54
C ALA A 39 -26.44 -3.38 -2.65
N HIS A 40 -27.21 -3.95 -1.74
CA HIS A 40 -26.77 -5.00 -0.80
C HIS A 40 -25.62 -4.55 0.13
N GLY A 41 -25.55 -3.26 0.50
CA GLY A 41 -24.46 -2.69 1.29
C GLY A 41 -23.16 -2.51 0.49
N ARG A 42 -23.23 -2.59 -0.85
CA ARG A 42 -22.07 -2.44 -1.77
C ARG A 42 -22.09 -1.13 -2.58
N GLU A 43 -22.87 -0.15 -2.14
CA GLU A 43 -23.01 1.17 -2.78
C GLU A 43 -21.65 1.88 -2.91
N SER A 44 -20.82 1.78 -1.87
CA SER A 44 -19.45 2.32 -1.86
C SER A 44 -18.54 1.65 -2.89
N VAL A 45 -18.73 0.36 -3.15
CA VAL A 45 -17.99 -0.40 -4.15
C VAL A 45 -18.42 0.02 -5.56
N LEU A 46 -19.72 0.23 -5.79
CA LEU A 46 -20.23 0.78 -7.04
C LEU A 46 -19.68 2.19 -7.30
N ALA A 47 -19.66 3.06 -6.27
CA ALA A 47 -19.06 4.38 -6.39
C ALA A 47 -17.56 4.31 -6.70
N ALA A 48 -16.82 3.38 -6.11
CA ALA A 48 -15.41 3.15 -6.41
C ALA A 48 -15.21 2.69 -7.87
N LEU A 49 -16.03 1.77 -8.36
CA LEU A 49 -15.94 1.21 -9.71
C LEU A 49 -16.31 2.24 -10.79
N LEU A 50 -17.35 3.05 -10.55
CA LEU A 50 -17.89 3.98 -11.55
C LEU A 50 -17.21 5.35 -11.52
N LEU A 51 -16.98 5.89 -10.32
CA LEU A 51 -16.45 7.24 -10.11
C LEU A 51 -14.98 7.28 -9.68
N GLY A 52 -14.39 6.12 -9.34
CA GLY A 52 -13.05 6.05 -8.78
C GLY A 52 -12.96 6.52 -7.32
N ASP A 53 -14.09 6.63 -6.63
CA ASP A 53 -14.14 7.05 -5.24
C ASP A 53 -14.11 5.85 -4.28
N GLY A 54 -12.92 5.45 -3.88
CA GLY A 54 -12.71 4.37 -2.89
C GLY A 54 -12.82 4.81 -1.43
N SER A 55 -13.28 6.03 -1.14
CA SER A 55 -13.31 6.56 0.23
C SER A 55 -14.29 5.83 1.16
N GLY A 56 -15.32 5.20 0.59
CA GLY A 56 -16.31 4.41 1.33
C GLY A 56 -15.97 2.92 1.48
N LEU A 57 -14.85 2.45 0.92
CA LEU A 57 -14.42 1.06 1.10
C LEU A 57 -13.90 0.84 2.52
N THR A 58 -14.32 -0.27 3.13
CA THR A 58 -13.86 -0.64 4.46
C THR A 58 -12.43 -1.16 4.44
N ARG A 59 -11.80 -1.18 5.60
CA ARG A 59 -10.46 -1.74 5.78
C ARG A 59 -10.43 -3.23 5.43
N THR A 60 -11.46 -3.97 5.81
CA THR A 60 -11.65 -5.39 5.47
C THR A 60 -11.75 -5.61 3.96
N ASP A 61 -12.47 -4.75 3.24
CA ASP A 61 -12.54 -4.83 1.78
C ASP A 61 -11.15 -4.69 1.15
N TRP A 62 -10.36 -3.71 1.59
CA TRP A 62 -8.98 -3.50 1.11
C TRP A 62 -8.07 -4.69 1.41
N GLN A 63 -8.17 -5.28 2.61
CA GLN A 63 -7.39 -6.47 2.98
C GLN A 63 -7.74 -7.68 2.12
N THR A 64 -9.03 -7.93 1.91
CA THR A 64 -9.54 -9.01 1.05
C THR A 64 -9.03 -8.85 -0.38
N LEU A 65 -9.12 -7.64 -0.94
CA LEU A 65 -8.64 -7.34 -2.29
C LEU A 65 -7.12 -7.50 -2.42
N GLN A 66 -6.36 -7.11 -1.40
CA GLN A 66 -4.90 -7.28 -1.38
C GLN A 66 -4.52 -8.76 -1.27
N ALA A 67 -5.18 -9.52 -0.40
CA ALA A 67 -4.91 -10.95 -0.21
C ALA A 67 -5.17 -11.75 -1.49
N THR A 68 -6.22 -11.40 -2.23
CA THR A 68 -6.62 -12.07 -3.47
C THR A 68 -5.99 -11.47 -4.74
N GLY A 69 -5.26 -10.34 -4.62
CA GLY A 69 -4.63 -9.67 -5.76
C GLY A 69 -5.61 -8.97 -6.71
N THR A 70 -6.82 -8.64 -6.22
CA THR A 70 -7.93 -8.07 -7.02
C THR A 70 -8.11 -6.56 -6.83
N VAL A 71 -7.21 -5.88 -6.12
CA VAL A 71 -7.23 -4.41 -5.89
C VAL A 71 -7.46 -3.63 -7.20
N HIS A 72 -6.83 -4.07 -8.28
CA HIS A 72 -6.89 -3.41 -9.59
C HIS A 72 -8.28 -3.47 -10.25
N LEU A 73 -9.20 -4.32 -9.76
CA LEU A 73 -10.57 -4.43 -10.27
C LEU A 73 -11.50 -3.34 -9.75
N LEU A 74 -11.24 -2.78 -8.56
CA LEU A 74 -12.06 -1.73 -7.96
C LEU A 74 -11.49 -0.32 -8.15
N VAL A 75 -10.18 -0.21 -8.29
CA VAL A 75 -9.58 1.06 -8.74
C VAL A 75 -9.83 1.15 -10.23
N ILE A 76 -10.41 2.28 -10.71
CA ILE A 76 -10.63 2.46 -12.15
C ILE A 76 -9.33 2.21 -12.89
N SER A 77 -9.30 1.11 -13.62
CA SER A 77 -8.11 0.60 -14.27
C SER A 77 -8.14 0.87 -15.77
N GLY A 78 -6.97 0.90 -16.37
CA GLY A 78 -6.84 0.92 -17.82
C GLY A 78 -7.56 -0.25 -18.51
N GLN A 79 -7.76 -1.36 -17.81
CA GLN A 79 -8.51 -2.51 -18.30
C GLN A 79 -9.99 -2.18 -18.55
N HIS A 80 -10.67 -1.47 -17.64
CA HIS A 80 -12.07 -1.10 -17.81
C HIS A 80 -12.26 -0.15 -19.00
N ILE A 81 -11.36 0.83 -19.14
CA ILE A 81 -11.35 1.76 -20.28
C ILE A 81 -11.08 1.00 -21.58
N GLY A 82 -10.09 0.11 -21.58
CA GLY A 82 -9.73 -0.71 -22.74
C GLY A 82 -10.83 -1.69 -23.14
N LEU A 83 -11.55 -2.27 -22.17
CA LEU A 83 -12.68 -3.18 -22.44
C LEU A 83 -13.87 -2.43 -23.03
N LEU A 84 -14.25 -1.27 -22.45
CA LEU A 84 -15.35 -0.46 -22.98
C LEU A 84 -15.03 0.03 -24.41
N ALA A 85 -13.85 0.58 -24.62
CA ALA A 85 -13.40 1.01 -25.94
C ALA A 85 -13.29 -0.16 -26.93
N GLY A 86 -12.78 -1.31 -26.48
CA GLY A 86 -12.68 -2.54 -27.26
C GLY A 86 -14.04 -3.11 -27.63
N LEU A 87 -15.03 -3.03 -26.76
CA LEU A 87 -16.41 -3.43 -27.02
C LEU A 87 -17.02 -2.56 -28.14
N ILE A 88 -16.92 -1.24 -28.00
CA ILE A 88 -17.44 -0.29 -29.02
C ILE A 88 -16.74 -0.50 -30.37
N TYR A 89 -15.40 -0.61 -30.34
CA TYR A 89 -14.64 -0.93 -31.55
C TYR A 89 -15.09 -2.26 -32.18
N GLY A 90 -15.26 -3.29 -31.35
CA GLY A 90 -15.67 -4.63 -31.78
C GLY A 90 -17.06 -4.68 -32.37
N VAL A 91 -18.01 -3.94 -31.79
CA VAL A 91 -19.38 -3.81 -32.33
C VAL A 91 -19.35 -3.21 -33.73
N ILE A 92 -18.66 -2.08 -33.93
CA ILE A 92 -18.58 -1.43 -35.26
C ILE A 92 -17.86 -2.32 -36.26
N ALA A 93 -16.75 -2.97 -35.84
CA ALA A 93 -16.05 -3.91 -36.71
C ALA A 93 -16.91 -5.14 -37.06
N GLY A 94 -17.77 -5.59 -36.13
CA GLY A 94 -18.76 -6.66 -36.34
C GLY A 94 -19.81 -6.25 -37.33
N LEU A 95 -20.43 -5.09 -37.15
CA LEU A 95 -21.43 -4.52 -38.10
C LEU A 95 -20.85 -4.34 -39.49
N ALA A 96 -19.60 -3.89 -39.59
CA ALA A 96 -18.91 -3.75 -40.87
C ALA A 96 -18.66 -5.13 -41.56
N ARG A 97 -18.32 -6.16 -40.78
CA ARG A 97 -18.11 -7.53 -41.31
C ARG A 97 -19.43 -8.19 -41.75
N LEU A 98 -20.52 -7.86 -41.07
CA LEU A 98 -21.86 -8.39 -41.39
C LEU A 98 -22.52 -7.63 -42.55
N GLY A 99 -21.85 -6.58 -43.12
CA GLY A 99 -22.39 -5.77 -44.21
C GLY A 99 -23.49 -4.81 -43.79
N VAL A 100 -23.77 -4.67 -42.48
CA VAL A 100 -24.81 -3.76 -41.96
C VAL A 100 -24.31 -2.31 -41.85
N TRP A 101 -22.99 -2.10 -41.84
CA TRP A 101 -22.39 -0.78 -41.74
C TRP A 101 -22.56 -0.02 -43.09
N PRO A 102 -22.98 1.26 -43.09
CA PRO A 102 -23.16 2.04 -44.31
C PRO A 102 -21.87 2.13 -45.12
N GLY A 103 -21.82 1.58 -46.33
CA GLY A 103 -20.61 1.47 -47.15
C GLY A 103 -19.94 2.78 -47.52
N ARG A 104 -20.68 3.88 -47.47
CA ARG A 104 -20.18 5.26 -47.72
C ARG A 104 -19.30 5.79 -46.56
N TRP A 105 -19.34 5.18 -45.41
CA TRP A 105 -18.58 5.63 -44.23
C TRP A 105 -17.44 4.65 -43.95
N PRO A 106 -16.17 5.10 -43.90
CA PRO A 106 -15.05 4.24 -43.57
C PRO A 106 -15.18 3.77 -42.12
N TRP A 107 -15.43 2.46 -41.88
CA TRP A 107 -15.72 1.90 -40.57
C TRP A 107 -14.57 2.06 -39.57
N LEU A 108 -13.30 1.98 -40.01
CA LEU A 108 -12.12 1.99 -39.13
C LEU A 108 -11.95 3.33 -38.39
N PRO A 109 -12.00 4.52 -39.04
CA PRO A 109 -11.95 5.80 -38.32
C PRO A 109 -13.11 5.98 -37.34
N TRP A 110 -14.32 5.55 -37.73
CA TRP A 110 -15.49 5.61 -36.85
C TRP A 110 -15.35 4.69 -35.65
N ALA A 111 -14.87 3.45 -35.84
CA ALA A 111 -14.61 2.52 -34.77
C ALA A 111 -13.56 3.10 -33.78
N CYS A 112 -12.48 3.67 -34.30
CA CYS A 112 -11.45 4.31 -33.47
C CYS A 112 -11.96 5.56 -32.75
N GLY A 113 -12.71 6.43 -33.47
CA GLY A 113 -13.28 7.67 -32.91
C GLY A 113 -14.26 7.39 -31.78
N LEU A 114 -15.23 6.49 -32.00
CA LEU A 114 -16.25 6.14 -31.01
C LEU A 114 -15.64 5.37 -29.81
N ALA A 115 -14.64 4.50 -30.05
CA ALA A 115 -13.88 3.86 -28.99
C ALA A 115 -13.14 4.88 -28.11
N MET A 116 -12.53 5.91 -28.72
CA MET A 116 -11.88 6.99 -27.98
C MET A 116 -12.91 7.85 -27.24
N ALA A 117 -14.02 8.20 -27.87
CA ALA A 117 -15.08 8.98 -27.23
C ALA A 117 -15.65 8.24 -26.00
N SER A 118 -15.88 6.93 -26.10
CA SER A 118 -16.32 6.11 -24.94
C SER A 118 -15.31 6.09 -23.81
N ALA A 119 -14.00 5.99 -24.13
CA ALA A 119 -12.93 6.04 -23.15
C ALA A 119 -12.85 7.40 -22.45
N LEU A 120 -12.98 8.49 -23.19
CA LEU A 120 -12.99 9.85 -22.65
C LEU A 120 -14.26 10.11 -21.82
N GLY A 121 -15.43 9.62 -22.26
CA GLY A 121 -16.68 9.70 -21.52
C GLY A 121 -16.59 8.98 -20.16
N TYR A 122 -16.07 7.75 -20.15
CA TYR A 122 -15.82 7.03 -18.89
C TYR A 122 -14.73 7.72 -18.07
N GLY A 123 -13.71 8.28 -18.71
CA GLY A 123 -12.69 9.09 -18.05
C GLY A 123 -13.25 10.32 -17.34
N ALA A 124 -14.21 11.03 -17.98
CA ALA A 124 -14.92 12.16 -17.39
C ALA A 124 -15.76 11.73 -16.17
N LEU A 125 -16.47 10.60 -16.28
CA LEU A 125 -17.20 9.99 -15.18
C LEU A 125 -16.27 9.68 -14.01
N ALA A 126 -15.09 9.11 -14.28
CA ALA A 126 -14.03 8.78 -13.33
C ALA A 126 -13.25 9.99 -12.78
N GLY A 127 -13.47 11.19 -13.31
CA GLY A 127 -12.77 12.43 -12.93
C GLY A 127 -11.32 12.50 -13.38
N PHE A 128 -10.97 11.85 -14.46
CA PHE A 128 -9.62 11.86 -15.06
C PHE A 128 -8.48 11.67 -14.04
N GLN A 129 -8.65 10.75 -13.11
CA GLN A 129 -7.57 10.38 -12.19
C GLN A 129 -6.35 9.90 -12.98
N VAL A 130 -5.14 9.98 -12.40
CA VAL A 130 -3.87 9.64 -13.07
C VAL A 130 -3.88 8.27 -13.77
N PRO A 131 -4.43 7.17 -13.19
CA PRO A 131 -4.55 5.88 -13.89
C PRO A 131 -5.41 5.95 -15.16
N VAL A 132 -6.48 6.76 -15.14
CA VAL A 132 -7.41 6.94 -16.26
C VAL A 132 -6.75 7.72 -17.39
N GLN A 133 -6.05 8.82 -17.07
CA GLN A 133 -5.32 9.61 -18.06
C GLN A 133 -4.29 8.75 -18.81
N ARG A 134 -3.53 7.94 -18.09
CA ARG A 134 -2.57 7.00 -18.70
C ARG A 134 -3.26 6.00 -19.63
N ALA A 135 -4.39 5.44 -19.19
CA ALA A 135 -5.14 4.49 -20.00
C ALA A 135 -5.70 5.13 -21.27
N CYS A 136 -6.26 6.33 -21.20
CA CYS A 136 -6.72 7.08 -22.36
C CYS A 136 -5.56 7.39 -23.33
N LEU A 137 -4.38 7.78 -22.81
CA LEU A 137 -3.21 8.06 -23.63
C LEU A 137 -2.67 6.78 -24.31
N MET A 138 -2.57 5.65 -23.56
CA MET A 138 -2.21 4.36 -24.14
C MET A 138 -3.19 3.93 -25.22
N LEU A 139 -4.49 4.08 -24.99
CA LEU A 139 -5.51 3.78 -25.98
C LEU A 139 -5.37 4.66 -27.21
N ALA A 140 -5.21 5.99 -27.04
CA ALA A 140 -4.99 6.93 -28.13
C ALA A 140 -3.81 6.53 -29.00
N THR A 141 -2.68 6.18 -28.39
CA THR A 141 -1.46 5.75 -29.13
C THR A 141 -1.68 4.44 -29.88
N VAL A 142 -2.42 3.48 -29.29
CA VAL A 142 -2.77 2.21 -29.97
C VAL A 142 -3.72 2.44 -31.14
N LEU A 143 -4.75 3.28 -30.98
CA LEU A 143 -5.68 3.60 -32.06
C LEU A 143 -5.00 4.38 -33.19
N LEU A 144 -4.12 5.34 -32.85
CA LEU A 144 -3.31 6.07 -33.82
C LEU A 144 -2.36 5.13 -34.57
N TRP A 145 -1.69 4.22 -33.86
CA TRP A 145 -0.87 3.19 -34.45
C TRP A 145 -1.67 2.30 -35.40
N ARG A 146 -2.88 1.92 -35.02
CA ARG A 146 -3.79 1.12 -35.84
C ARG A 146 -4.16 1.80 -37.16
N VAL A 147 -4.31 3.12 -37.13
CA VAL A 147 -4.75 3.92 -38.31
C VAL A 147 -3.56 4.33 -39.18
N ARG A 148 -2.42 4.74 -38.59
CA ARG A 148 -1.32 5.41 -39.30
C ARG A 148 -0.01 4.66 -39.34
N PHE A 149 0.36 3.94 -38.27
CA PHE A 149 1.71 3.46 -38.04
C PHE A 149 1.79 1.93 -37.92
N ARG A 150 0.93 1.21 -38.59
CA ARG A 150 0.84 -0.27 -38.54
C ARG A 150 2.11 -1.02 -38.96
N HIS A 151 2.99 -0.39 -39.72
CA HIS A 151 4.29 -0.92 -40.14
C HIS A 151 5.33 -0.91 -38.99
N LEU A 152 5.12 -0.13 -37.95
CA LEU A 152 5.98 -0.09 -36.79
C LEU A 152 5.63 -1.24 -35.82
N GLY A 153 6.65 -1.75 -35.12
CA GLY A 153 6.48 -2.88 -34.20
C GLY A 153 5.49 -2.61 -33.08
N ALA A 154 4.98 -3.67 -32.46
CA ALA A 154 3.93 -3.59 -31.41
C ALA A 154 4.39 -2.84 -30.13
N PHE A 155 5.68 -2.67 -29.89
CA PHE A 155 6.21 -1.87 -28.79
C PHE A 155 6.18 -0.37 -29.05
N PHE A 156 6.03 0.06 -30.31
CA PHE A 156 6.01 1.49 -30.65
C PHE A 156 4.91 2.28 -29.91
N PRO A 157 3.62 1.85 -29.91
CA PRO A 157 2.58 2.58 -29.17
C PRO A 157 2.83 2.61 -27.67
N LEU A 158 3.45 1.57 -27.09
CA LEU A 158 3.81 1.55 -25.69
C LEU A 158 4.89 2.57 -25.35
N LEU A 159 5.95 2.64 -26.18
CA LEU A 159 7.03 3.63 -26.00
C LEU A 159 6.53 5.06 -26.19
N LEU A 160 5.67 5.29 -27.19
CA LEU A 160 5.06 6.59 -27.42
C LEU A 160 4.18 7.01 -26.23
N ALA A 161 3.38 6.08 -25.69
CA ALA A 161 2.57 6.33 -24.51
C ALA A 161 3.43 6.59 -23.26
N LEU A 162 4.53 5.83 -23.07
CA LEU A 162 5.48 6.01 -21.97
C LEU A 162 6.07 7.42 -22.02
N THR A 163 6.60 7.82 -23.19
CA THR A 163 7.16 9.16 -23.39
C THR A 163 6.12 10.25 -23.15
N GLY A 164 4.91 10.09 -23.71
CA GLY A 164 3.83 11.05 -23.53
C GLY A 164 3.42 11.22 -22.07
N VAL A 165 3.31 10.12 -21.29
CA VAL A 165 3.00 10.21 -19.86
C VAL A 165 4.12 10.92 -19.09
N LEU A 166 5.39 10.62 -19.39
CA LEU A 166 6.52 11.25 -18.69
C LEU A 166 6.66 12.73 -19.02
N LEU A 167 6.30 13.14 -20.25
CA LEU A 167 6.29 14.57 -20.64
C LEU A 167 5.15 15.34 -19.95
N LEU A 168 3.95 14.72 -19.84
CA LEU A 168 2.79 15.36 -19.20
C LEU A 168 2.89 15.32 -17.68
N GLU A 169 3.39 14.23 -17.11
CA GLU A 169 3.51 14.01 -15.67
C GLU A 169 4.87 13.40 -15.31
N PRO A 170 5.94 14.19 -15.21
CA PRO A 170 7.29 13.68 -14.89
C PRO A 170 7.34 12.91 -13.56
N LEU A 171 6.51 13.31 -12.59
CA LEU A 171 6.42 12.68 -11.28
C LEU A 171 5.65 11.34 -11.29
N ALA A 172 5.05 10.95 -12.40
CA ALA A 172 4.34 9.67 -12.52
C ALA A 172 5.27 8.46 -12.26
N SER A 173 6.56 8.58 -12.59
CA SER A 173 7.59 7.56 -12.32
C SER A 173 7.79 7.26 -10.83
N LEU A 174 7.38 8.14 -9.93
CA LEU A 174 7.41 7.92 -8.48
C LEU A 174 6.21 7.10 -7.97
N LEU A 175 5.21 6.87 -8.81
CA LEU A 175 4.00 6.13 -8.45
C LEU A 175 4.13 4.65 -8.83
N PRO A 176 3.89 3.70 -7.91
CA PRO A 176 3.95 2.27 -8.21
C PRO A 176 3.09 1.85 -9.39
N GLY A 177 1.87 2.42 -9.49
CA GLY A 177 0.94 2.11 -10.56
C GLY A 177 1.44 2.46 -11.97
N PHE A 178 2.39 3.39 -12.10
CA PHE A 178 3.06 3.69 -13.37
C PHE A 178 3.84 2.46 -13.86
N TRP A 179 4.76 1.95 -13.04
CA TRP A 179 5.59 0.80 -13.38
C TRP A 179 4.77 -0.46 -13.62
N LEU A 180 3.77 -0.72 -12.76
CA LEU A 180 2.91 -1.90 -12.91
C LEU A 180 2.12 -1.87 -14.22
N SER A 181 1.56 -0.72 -14.63
CA SER A 181 0.80 -0.61 -15.87
C SER A 181 1.67 -0.84 -17.10
N PHE A 182 2.82 -0.17 -17.19
CA PHE A 182 3.71 -0.31 -18.35
C PHE A 182 4.36 -1.68 -18.42
N THR A 183 4.77 -2.25 -17.28
CA THR A 183 5.32 -3.62 -17.20
C THR A 183 4.28 -4.66 -17.62
N ALA A 184 3.03 -4.54 -17.17
CA ALA A 184 1.97 -5.47 -17.56
C ALA A 184 1.76 -5.48 -19.09
N VAL A 185 1.62 -4.29 -19.70
CA VAL A 185 1.42 -4.17 -21.15
C VAL A 185 2.66 -4.67 -21.92
N ALA A 186 3.87 -4.28 -21.48
CA ALA A 186 5.13 -4.75 -22.08
C ALA A 186 5.23 -6.28 -22.06
N THR A 187 4.88 -6.89 -20.92
CA THR A 187 4.90 -8.34 -20.74
C THR A 187 3.89 -9.04 -21.66
N LEU A 188 2.68 -8.50 -21.77
CA LEU A 188 1.69 -9.03 -22.72
C LEU A 188 2.16 -8.90 -24.17
N ILE A 189 2.71 -7.75 -24.56
CA ILE A 189 3.29 -7.57 -25.91
C ILE A 189 4.41 -8.58 -26.13
N TYR A 190 5.34 -8.72 -25.18
CA TYR A 190 6.44 -9.66 -25.29
C TYR A 190 5.96 -11.11 -25.47
N CYS A 191 4.92 -11.52 -24.76
CA CYS A 191 4.42 -12.89 -24.80
C CYS A 191 3.50 -13.18 -25.98
N PHE A 192 2.72 -12.20 -26.45
CA PHE A 192 1.68 -12.43 -27.46
C PHE A 192 2.03 -11.84 -28.84
N SER A 193 2.91 -10.85 -28.92
CA SER A 193 3.36 -10.26 -30.20
C SER A 193 4.28 -11.24 -30.96
N GLY A 194 4.08 -11.31 -32.28
CA GLY A 194 4.93 -12.11 -33.17
C GLY A 194 4.78 -13.62 -33.09
N ARG A 195 3.80 -14.14 -32.34
CA ARG A 195 3.53 -15.57 -32.26
C ARG A 195 2.57 -16.01 -33.37
N LEU A 196 3.01 -16.96 -34.16
CA LEU A 196 2.20 -17.62 -35.18
C LEU A 196 1.24 -18.63 -34.51
N GLY A 197 0.01 -18.64 -34.97
CA GLY A 197 -1.02 -19.60 -34.54
C GLY A 197 -2.24 -18.96 -33.89
N ARG A 198 -3.41 -19.54 -34.14
CA ARG A 198 -4.68 -19.16 -33.51
C ARG A 198 -4.85 -19.85 -32.16
N TRP A 199 -4.98 -19.09 -31.11
CA TRP A 199 -5.30 -19.61 -29.79
C TRP A 199 -6.80 -19.58 -29.58
N ARG A 200 -7.34 -20.58 -28.92
CA ARG A 200 -8.71 -20.51 -28.42
C ARG A 200 -8.78 -19.37 -27.39
N PRO A 201 -9.82 -18.54 -27.40
CA PRO A 201 -9.90 -17.35 -26.53
C PRO A 201 -9.65 -17.65 -25.06
N TRP A 202 -10.20 -18.75 -24.53
CA TRP A 202 -10.03 -19.16 -23.14
C TRP A 202 -8.57 -19.54 -22.80
N GLN A 203 -7.83 -20.11 -23.75
CA GLN A 203 -6.40 -20.42 -23.57
C GLN A 203 -5.56 -19.14 -23.54
N ALA A 204 -5.88 -18.20 -24.41
CA ALA A 204 -5.23 -16.90 -24.42
C ALA A 204 -5.47 -16.14 -23.10
N TRP A 205 -6.73 -16.18 -22.63
CA TRP A 205 -7.15 -15.56 -21.37
C TRP A 205 -6.42 -16.17 -20.17
N SER A 206 -6.46 -17.50 -20.01
CA SER A 206 -5.79 -18.20 -18.91
C SER A 206 -4.28 -17.92 -18.91
N ARG A 207 -3.65 -17.96 -20.09
CA ARG A 207 -2.22 -17.65 -20.21
C ARG A 207 -1.90 -16.21 -19.85
N ALA A 208 -2.74 -15.26 -20.20
CA ALA A 208 -2.54 -13.85 -19.85
C ALA A 208 -2.43 -13.66 -18.34
N GLN A 209 -3.20 -14.39 -17.52
CA GLN A 209 -3.13 -14.31 -16.06
C GLN A 209 -1.75 -14.74 -15.52
N TRP A 210 -1.25 -15.88 -16.02
CA TRP A 210 0.09 -16.37 -15.63
C TRP A 210 1.22 -15.49 -16.14
N VAL A 211 1.09 -15.01 -17.37
CA VAL A 211 2.04 -14.09 -17.99
C VAL A 211 2.16 -12.80 -17.19
N ILE A 212 1.03 -12.22 -16.79
CA ILE A 212 1.00 -11.01 -15.97
C ILE A 212 1.58 -11.30 -14.58
N ALA A 213 1.22 -12.41 -13.94
CA ALA A 213 1.73 -12.77 -12.62
C ALA A 213 3.25 -12.91 -12.60
N ILE A 214 3.82 -13.64 -13.57
CA ILE A 214 5.28 -13.83 -13.69
C ILE A 214 5.96 -12.52 -14.09
N GLY A 215 5.39 -11.78 -15.04
CA GLY A 215 5.99 -10.56 -15.56
C GLY A 215 5.97 -9.38 -14.60
N LEU A 216 4.95 -9.30 -13.73
CA LEU A 216 4.88 -8.26 -12.69
C LEU A 216 5.70 -8.60 -11.45
N LEU A 217 6.09 -9.87 -11.26
CA LEU A 217 6.82 -10.31 -10.08
C LEU A 217 8.06 -9.45 -9.78
N PRO A 218 8.98 -9.18 -10.74
CA PRO A 218 10.12 -8.32 -10.49
C PRO A 218 9.76 -6.90 -10.08
N ALA A 219 8.71 -6.32 -10.67
CA ALA A 219 8.25 -4.98 -10.34
C ALA A 219 7.63 -4.91 -8.94
N LEU A 220 6.81 -5.90 -8.57
CA LEU A 220 6.22 -6.00 -7.23
C LEU A 220 7.30 -6.12 -6.16
N LEU A 221 8.33 -6.95 -6.40
CA LEU A 221 9.48 -7.10 -5.52
C LEU A 221 10.27 -5.80 -5.35
N ALA A 222 10.57 -5.11 -6.45
CA ALA A 222 11.31 -3.84 -6.42
C ALA A 222 10.55 -2.75 -5.67
N LEU A 223 9.22 -2.73 -5.79
CA LEU A 223 8.35 -1.77 -5.15
C LEU A 223 7.97 -2.17 -3.70
N GLY A 224 8.33 -3.37 -3.26
CA GLY A 224 7.99 -3.90 -1.93
C GLY A 224 6.48 -4.06 -1.71
N LEU A 225 5.75 -4.37 -2.79
CA LEU A 225 4.29 -4.54 -2.75
C LEU A 225 3.90 -5.98 -2.38
N PRO A 226 2.73 -6.18 -1.75
CA PRO A 226 2.24 -7.51 -1.44
C PRO A 226 1.98 -8.31 -2.73
N ILE A 227 2.30 -9.60 -2.69
CA ILE A 227 2.14 -10.55 -3.79
C ILE A 227 1.11 -11.59 -3.36
N SER A 228 0.03 -11.72 -4.13
CA SER A 228 -0.98 -12.76 -3.95
C SER A 228 -0.65 -13.95 -4.86
N LEU A 229 -0.43 -15.12 -4.27
CA LEU A 229 -0.17 -16.35 -5.03
C LEU A 229 -1.45 -16.90 -5.69
N SER A 230 -2.61 -16.62 -5.11
CA SER A 230 -3.92 -16.99 -5.66
C SER A 230 -4.37 -16.08 -6.81
N ALA A 231 -3.75 -14.90 -6.98
CA ALA A 231 -4.17 -13.89 -7.95
C ALA A 231 -4.40 -14.42 -9.39
N PRO A 232 -3.55 -15.27 -9.99
CA PRO A 232 -3.79 -15.75 -11.35
C PRO A 232 -5.09 -16.56 -11.48
N LEU A 233 -5.39 -17.38 -10.47
CA LEU A 233 -6.60 -18.20 -10.45
C LEU A 233 -7.85 -17.37 -10.14
N VAL A 234 -7.75 -16.50 -9.14
CA VAL A 234 -8.84 -15.59 -8.76
C VAL A 234 -9.20 -14.66 -9.93
N ASN A 235 -8.20 -14.04 -10.56
CA ASN A 235 -8.43 -13.11 -11.67
C ASN A 235 -8.95 -13.80 -12.94
N LEU A 236 -8.74 -15.10 -13.08
CA LEU A 236 -9.34 -15.87 -14.17
C LEU A 236 -10.87 -15.75 -14.18
N LEU A 237 -11.49 -15.68 -12.99
CA LEU A 237 -12.93 -15.56 -12.79
C LEU A 237 -13.36 -14.11 -12.45
N ALA A 238 -12.65 -13.45 -11.54
CA ALA A 238 -13.03 -12.13 -11.04
C ALA A 238 -12.98 -11.04 -12.11
N VAL A 239 -11.99 -11.10 -13.02
CA VAL A 239 -11.88 -10.12 -14.11
C VAL A 239 -13.06 -10.20 -15.09
N PRO A 240 -13.43 -11.36 -15.68
CA PRO A 240 -14.63 -11.46 -16.50
C PRO A 240 -15.91 -11.11 -15.74
N TRP A 241 -16.01 -11.52 -14.47
CA TRP A 241 -17.16 -11.22 -13.63
C TRP A 241 -17.40 -9.72 -13.50
N ILE A 242 -16.39 -8.96 -13.10
CA ILE A 242 -16.50 -7.50 -13.00
C ILE A 242 -16.70 -6.87 -14.37
N SER A 243 -15.90 -7.27 -15.37
CA SER A 243 -15.84 -6.56 -16.64
C SER A 243 -17.01 -6.84 -17.57
N LEU A 244 -17.58 -8.04 -17.55
CA LEU A 244 -18.65 -8.45 -18.47
C LEU A 244 -20.04 -8.48 -17.82
N ALA A 245 -20.12 -8.61 -16.50
CA ALA A 245 -21.40 -8.61 -15.79
C ALA A 245 -21.61 -7.34 -14.97
N VAL A 246 -20.75 -7.08 -13.99
CA VAL A 246 -20.98 -5.98 -13.04
C VAL A 246 -20.86 -4.61 -13.69
N LEU A 247 -19.77 -4.34 -14.42
CA LEU A 247 -19.51 -3.02 -14.99
C LEU A 247 -20.54 -2.59 -16.03
N PRO A 248 -20.97 -3.44 -17.00
CA PRO A 248 -22.04 -3.07 -17.92
C PRO A 248 -23.37 -2.78 -17.22
N LEU A 249 -23.77 -3.62 -16.24
CA LEU A 249 -24.97 -3.40 -15.45
C LEU A 249 -24.90 -2.09 -14.66
N ALA A 250 -23.76 -1.82 -14.03
CA ALA A 250 -23.54 -0.61 -13.25
C ALA A 250 -23.54 0.65 -14.12
N LEU A 251 -22.90 0.61 -15.31
CA LEU A 251 -22.93 1.74 -16.27
C LEU A 251 -24.32 1.97 -16.83
N LEU A 252 -25.04 0.93 -17.25
CA LEU A 252 -26.41 1.02 -17.75
C LEU A 252 -27.36 1.50 -16.64
N GLY A 253 -27.27 0.94 -15.44
CA GLY A 253 -28.06 1.37 -14.29
C GLY A 253 -27.82 2.84 -13.96
N THR A 254 -26.57 3.29 -14.02
CA THR A 254 -26.21 4.70 -13.81
C THR A 254 -26.79 5.61 -14.91
N ALA A 255 -26.71 5.19 -16.17
CA ALA A 255 -27.27 5.95 -17.30
C ALA A 255 -28.80 6.03 -17.24
N LEU A 256 -29.44 4.98 -16.72
CA LEU A 256 -30.90 4.87 -16.62
C LEU A 256 -31.47 5.32 -15.27
N LEU A 257 -30.64 5.85 -14.35
CA LEU A 257 -31.10 6.45 -13.08
C LEU A 257 -32.20 7.52 -13.22
N PRO A 258 -32.29 8.31 -14.34
CA PRO A 258 -33.42 9.19 -14.54
C PRO A 258 -34.76 8.46 -14.72
N LEU A 259 -34.74 7.18 -15.13
CA LEU A 259 -35.93 6.32 -15.25
C LEU A 259 -36.13 5.59 -13.92
N THR A 260 -37.10 6.10 -13.13
CA THR A 260 -37.42 5.54 -11.80
C THR A 260 -37.68 4.04 -11.85
N GLY A 261 -37.02 3.30 -10.96
CA GLY A 261 -37.12 1.85 -10.83
C GLY A 261 -36.20 1.05 -11.75
N VAL A 262 -35.95 1.49 -12.99
CA VAL A 262 -35.12 0.72 -13.95
C VAL A 262 -33.65 0.82 -13.61
N GLY A 263 -33.14 2.06 -13.43
CA GLY A 263 -31.74 2.28 -13.07
C GLY A 263 -31.39 1.66 -11.73
N GLU A 264 -32.27 1.81 -10.76
CA GLU A 264 -32.10 1.26 -9.41
C GLU A 264 -32.07 -0.28 -9.41
N SER A 265 -32.96 -0.96 -10.16
CA SER A 265 -32.97 -2.41 -10.29
C SER A 265 -31.68 -2.98 -10.91
N LEU A 266 -31.13 -2.28 -11.90
CA LEU A 266 -29.84 -2.66 -12.51
C LEU A 266 -28.66 -2.47 -11.53
N LEU A 267 -28.67 -1.39 -10.74
CA LEU A 267 -27.66 -1.14 -9.72
C LEU A 267 -27.79 -2.12 -8.56
N TRP A 268 -29.00 -2.48 -8.16
CA TRP A 268 -29.27 -3.53 -7.19
C TRP A 268 -28.70 -4.89 -7.64
N ALA A 269 -28.96 -5.27 -8.90
CA ALA A 269 -28.40 -6.49 -9.48
C ALA A 269 -26.87 -6.46 -9.55
N ALA A 270 -26.27 -5.32 -9.94
CA ALA A 270 -24.83 -5.13 -9.94
C ALA A 270 -24.23 -5.25 -8.52
N GLY A 271 -24.90 -4.65 -7.52
CA GLY A 271 -24.53 -4.75 -6.11
C GLY A 271 -24.57 -6.19 -5.58
N GLY A 272 -25.61 -6.95 -5.94
CA GLY A 272 -25.71 -8.37 -5.59
C GLY A 272 -24.58 -9.21 -6.17
N LEU A 273 -24.22 -8.97 -7.43
CA LEU A 273 -23.07 -9.64 -8.06
C LEU A 273 -21.74 -9.28 -7.40
N ILE A 274 -21.58 -8.04 -6.95
CA ILE A 274 -20.41 -7.60 -6.18
C ILE A 274 -20.39 -8.28 -4.82
N ASP A 275 -21.51 -8.38 -4.12
CA ASP A 275 -21.59 -9.01 -2.80
C ASP A 275 -21.21 -10.49 -2.88
N ILE A 276 -21.73 -11.24 -3.86
CA ILE A 276 -21.32 -12.62 -4.12
C ILE A 276 -19.81 -12.73 -4.33
N MET A 277 -19.24 -11.83 -5.13
CA MET A 277 -17.79 -11.80 -5.35
C MET A 277 -17.03 -11.55 -4.05
N PHE A 278 -17.41 -10.54 -3.25
CA PHE A 278 -16.72 -10.23 -2.01
C PHE A 278 -16.79 -11.34 -0.97
N ARG A 279 -17.93 -12.04 -0.86
CA ARG A 279 -18.04 -13.23 0.00
C ARG A 279 -17.09 -14.33 -0.44
N THR A 280 -17.02 -14.61 -1.74
CA THR A 280 -16.10 -15.61 -2.29
C THR A 280 -14.64 -15.22 -2.08
N LEU A 281 -14.29 -13.94 -2.33
CA LEU A 281 -12.95 -13.43 -2.10
C LEU A 281 -12.56 -13.45 -0.61
N GLY A 282 -13.52 -13.20 0.29
CA GLY A 282 -13.31 -13.27 1.74
C GLY A 282 -12.87 -14.65 2.19
N LEU A 283 -13.59 -15.69 1.76
CA LEU A 283 -13.23 -17.08 2.04
C LEU A 283 -11.83 -17.45 1.53
N LEU A 284 -11.47 -16.98 0.33
CA LEU A 284 -10.14 -17.23 -0.24
C LEU A 284 -9.03 -16.44 0.49
N ALA A 285 -9.34 -15.24 0.96
CA ALA A 285 -8.38 -14.39 1.68
C ALA A 285 -7.97 -14.96 3.04
N GLU A 286 -8.90 -15.68 3.71
CA GLU A 286 -8.61 -16.38 4.97
C GLU A 286 -7.62 -17.53 4.76
N TRP A 287 -7.71 -18.23 3.63
CA TRP A 287 -6.81 -19.35 3.32
C TRP A 287 -5.41 -18.92 2.89
N GLN A 288 -5.29 -17.81 2.19
CA GLN A 288 -4.01 -17.34 1.65
C GLN A 288 -3.86 -15.83 1.82
N PRO A 289 -3.26 -15.37 2.92
CA PRO A 289 -2.90 -13.97 3.06
C PRO A 289 -1.82 -13.58 2.02
N ALA A 290 -1.81 -12.31 1.63
CA ALA A 290 -0.80 -11.81 0.69
C ALA A 290 0.61 -11.96 1.27
N TRP A 291 1.52 -12.49 0.45
CA TRP A 291 2.92 -12.59 0.81
C TRP A 291 3.60 -11.22 0.66
N LEU A 292 4.26 -10.75 1.74
CA LEU A 292 5.08 -9.55 1.74
C LEU A 292 6.55 -9.96 1.56
N PRO A 293 7.12 -9.75 0.35
CA PRO A 293 8.48 -10.15 0.08
C PRO A 293 9.48 -9.28 0.84
N ARG A 294 10.58 -9.87 1.26
CA ARG A 294 11.74 -9.14 1.77
C ARG A 294 12.45 -8.39 0.65
N PRO A 295 13.09 -7.24 0.92
CA PRO A 295 13.91 -6.56 -0.07
C PRO A 295 15.02 -7.49 -0.56
N LEU A 296 15.10 -7.68 -1.86
CA LEU A 296 16.18 -8.46 -2.46
C LEU A 296 17.39 -7.56 -2.74
N PRO A 297 18.63 -8.05 -2.56
CA PRO A 297 19.81 -7.38 -3.08
C PRO A 297 19.76 -7.36 -4.62
N LEU A 298 20.37 -6.33 -5.24
CA LEU A 298 20.27 -6.11 -6.69
C LEU A 298 20.59 -7.34 -7.53
N TRP A 299 21.63 -8.09 -7.17
CA TRP A 299 22.03 -9.28 -7.94
C TRP A 299 20.94 -10.38 -7.92
N ARG A 300 20.26 -10.62 -6.80
CA ARG A 300 19.14 -11.58 -6.73
C ARG A 300 17.93 -11.06 -7.50
N TRP A 301 17.63 -9.77 -7.35
CA TRP A 301 16.57 -9.15 -8.13
C TRP A 301 16.82 -9.26 -9.62
N SER A 302 18.08 -9.07 -10.09
CA SER A 302 18.46 -9.26 -11.49
C SER A 302 18.27 -10.70 -11.96
N LEU A 303 18.58 -11.70 -11.11
CA LEU A 303 18.28 -13.11 -11.40
C LEU A 303 16.78 -13.36 -11.55
N VAL A 304 15.95 -12.78 -10.68
CA VAL A 304 14.48 -12.91 -10.80
C VAL A 304 13.99 -12.27 -12.10
N CYS A 305 14.50 -11.10 -12.47
CA CYS A 305 14.17 -10.45 -13.74
C CYS A 305 14.55 -11.36 -14.95
N ALA A 306 15.77 -11.88 -14.97
CA ALA A 306 16.24 -12.76 -16.02
C ALA A 306 15.41 -14.06 -16.06
N GLY A 307 15.13 -14.65 -14.90
CA GLY A 307 14.30 -15.84 -14.77
C GLY A 307 12.88 -15.63 -15.31
N ALA A 308 12.25 -14.52 -14.95
CA ALA A 308 10.93 -14.16 -15.47
C ALA A 308 10.94 -13.99 -17.00
N LEU A 309 11.92 -13.27 -17.55
CA LEU A 309 12.07 -13.07 -19.00
C LEU A 309 12.28 -14.41 -19.74
N LEU A 310 13.12 -15.30 -19.20
CA LEU A 310 13.36 -16.62 -19.79
C LEU A 310 12.11 -17.51 -19.75
N LEU A 311 11.37 -17.52 -18.65
CA LEU A 311 10.11 -18.27 -18.55
C LEU A 311 9.05 -17.77 -19.52
N LEU A 312 8.98 -16.46 -19.72
CA LEU A 312 8.03 -15.81 -20.62
C LEU A 312 8.48 -15.86 -22.09
N SER A 313 9.69 -16.33 -22.39
CA SER A 313 10.22 -16.45 -23.74
C SER A 313 9.36 -17.38 -24.61
N PRO A 314 9.44 -17.32 -25.96
CA PRO A 314 8.73 -18.21 -26.89
C PRO A 314 8.95 -19.71 -26.58
N ARG A 315 8.00 -20.56 -27.01
CA ARG A 315 8.00 -21.99 -26.67
C ARG A 315 9.24 -22.75 -27.14
N GLY A 316 9.93 -22.30 -28.18
CA GLY A 316 11.16 -22.92 -28.69
C GLY A 316 12.43 -22.52 -27.93
N ALA A 317 12.39 -21.62 -26.97
CA ALA A 317 13.58 -21.22 -26.23
C ALA A 317 14.01 -22.33 -25.25
N PRO A 318 15.27 -22.82 -25.33
CA PRO A 318 15.73 -23.99 -24.57
C PRO A 318 15.95 -23.69 -23.08
N LEU A 319 16.01 -22.41 -22.65
CA LEU A 319 16.48 -22.00 -21.33
C LEU A 319 15.37 -21.78 -20.29
N LYS A 320 14.15 -22.30 -20.50
CA LYS A 320 13.05 -22.14 -19.54
C LYS A 320 13.30 -22.80 -18.18
N GLY A 321 13.95 -23.96 -18.18
CA GLY A 321 14.38 -24.61 -16.95
C GLY A 321 15.35 -23.76 -16.15
N LEU A 322 16.32 -23.10 -16.83
CA LEU A 322 17.21 -22.14 -16.18
C LEU A 322 16.43 -20.95 -15.62
N GLY A 323 15.40 -20.45 -16.33
CA GLY A 323 14.53 -19.41 -15.83
C GLY A 323 13.81 -19.80 -14.54
N ALA A 324 13.33 -21.05 -14.44
CA ALA A 324 12.73 -21.57 -13.22
C ALA A 324 13.74 -21.65 -12.05
N VAL A 325 14.97 -22.13 -12.34
CA VAL A 325 16.06 -22.18 -11.35
C VAL A 325 16.42 -20.77 -10.86
N MET A 326 16.49 -19.78 -11.75
CA MET A 326 16.78 -18.40 -11.35
C MET A 326 15.72 -17.81 -10.41
N LEU A 327 14.46 -18.25 -10.49
CA LEU A 327 13.43 -17.83 -9.54
C LEU A 327 13.64 -18.39 -8.12
N LEU A 328 14.50 -19.42 -7.93
CA LEU A 328 14.90 -19.87 -6.60
C LEU A 328 15.66 -18.78 -5.83
N ALA A 329 16.16 -17.73 -6.52
CA ALA A 329 16.71 -16.54 -5.87
C ALA A 329 15.70 -15.77 -4.99
N LEU A 330 14.39 -16.05 -5.17
CA LEU A 330 13.32 -15.58 -4.26
C LEU A 330 13.43 -16.18 -2.87
N TRP A 331 14.03 -17.37 -2.76
CA TRP A 331 14.23 -18.01 -1.48
C TRP A 331 15.33 -17.28 -0.71
N THR A 332 14.92 -16.38 0.16
CA THR A 332 15.86 -15.70 1.06
C THR A 332 15.98 -16.50 2.35
N PRO A 333 17.17 -17.01 2.69
CA PRO A 333 17.40 -17.56 4.01
C PRO A 333 17.03 -16.52 5.07
N ARG A 334 16.45 -16.97 6.18
CA ARG A 334 16.23 -16.09 7.33
C ARG A 334 17.60 -15.59 7.80
N ASP A 335 17.75 -14.28 8.00
CA ASP A 335 18.96 -13.73 8.60
C ASP A 335 19.12 -14.39 9.98
N HIS A 336 20.22 -15.11 10.16
CA HIS A 336 20.51 -15.80 11.39
C HIS A 336 21.11 -14.80 12.35
N ILE A 337 20.40 -14.49 13.43
CA ILE A 337 20.93 -13.69 14.54
C ILE A 337 21.78 -14.64 15.38
N PRO A 338 23.08 -14.39 15.55
CA PRO A 338 23.94 -15.24 16.39
C PRO A 338 23.46 -15.27 17.84
N HIS A 339 23.73 -16.38 18.53
CA HIS A 339 23.46 -16.49 19.96
C HIS A 339 24.16 -15.37 20.75
N GLY A 340 23.52 -14.80 21.74
CA GLY A 340 24.01 -13.66 22.50
C GLY A 340 23.91 -12.30 21.79
N GLN A 341 23.27 -12.22 20.63
CA GLN A 341 23.08 -10.95 19.90
C GLN A 341 21.60 -10.61 19.76
N ALA A 342 21.30 -9.31 19.75
CA ALA A 342 19.97 -8.79 19.46
C ALA A 342 20.01 -7.76 18.31
N GLU A 343 19.00 -7.77 17.46
CA GLU A 343 18.74 -6.73 16.48
C GLU A 343 17.65 -5.80 17.01
N ILE A 344 17.90 -4.50 16.91
CA ILE A 344 16.94 -3.46 17.30
C ILE A 344 16.53 -2.70 16.05
N TRP A 345 15.21 -2.65 15.79
CA TRP A 345 14.59 -1.95 14.69
C TRP A 345 13.71 -0.84 15.23
N GLN A 346 14.06 0.41 15.02
CA GLN A 346 13.18 1.54 15.24
C GLN A 346 12.32 1.72 13.99
N LEU A 347 10.99 1.63 14.17
CA LEU A 347 10.03 1.76 13.09
C LEU A 347 9.67 3.24 12.89
N ASP A 348 9.57 3.69 11.64
CA ASP A 348 9.16 5.06 11.32
C ASP A 348 7.64 5.20 11.44
N VAL A 349 7.19 5.47 12.65
CA VAL A 349 5.78 5.72 12.99
C VAL A 349 5.46 7.21 13.15
N GLY A 350 6.34 8.08 12.67
CA GLY A 350 6.18 9.53 12.79
C GLY A 350 6.29 10.00 14.23
N GLN A 351 5.29 10.76 14.70
CA GLN A 351 5.24 11.22 16.09
C GLN A 351 4.67 10.11 16.97
N GLY A 352 5.56 9.34 17.59
CA GLY A 352 5.25 8.17 18.40
C GLY A 352 6.44 7.23 18.51
N LEU A 353 6.23 6.05 19.08
CA LEU A 353 7.28 5.06 19.25
C LEU A 353 6.79 3.66 18.88
N ALA A 354 7.62 2.93 18.15
CA ALA A 354 7.53 1.50 17.96
C ALA A 354 8.92 0.93 17.71
N VAL A 355 9.37 0.02 18.55
CA VAL A 355 10.69 -0.59 18.49
C VAL A 355 10.56 -2.11 18.53
N LEU A 356 11.05 -2.78 17.50
CA LEU A 356 11.13 -4.23 17.46
C LEU A 356 12.52 -4.69 17.91
N LEU A 357 12.55 -5.59 18.85
CA LEU A 357 13.74 -6.32 19.27
C LEU A 357 13.63 -7.77 18.84
N ARG A 358 14.68 -8.29 18.24
CA ARG A 358 14.77 -9.67 17.80
C ARG A 358 16.05 -10.31 18.32
N THR A 359 15.92 -11.49 18.87
CA THR A 359 17.02 -12.42 19.11
C THR A 359 16.95 -13.57 18.10
N ARG A 360 17.68 -14.62 18.29
CA ARG A 360 17.72 -15.75 17.35
C ARG A 360 16.36 -16.38 17.12
N HIS A 361 15.55 -16.59 18.19
CA HIS A 361 14.26 -17.28 18.12
C HIS A 361 13.10 -16.46 18.70
N HIS A 362 13.38 -15.31 19.32
CA HIS A 362 12.38 -14.53 20.04
C HIS A 362 12.26 -13.11 19.48
N SER A 363 11.08 -12.53 19.66
CA SER A 363 10.79 -11.18 19.23
C SER A 363 9.97 -10.44 20.28
N LEU A 364 10.31 -9.17 20.51
CA LEU A 364 9.63 -8.25 21.41
C LEU A 364 9.32 -6.96 20.68
N LEU A 365 8.08 -6.51 20.76
CA LEU A 365 7.68 -5.18 20.28
C LEU A 365 7.50 -4.26 21.47
N TYR A 366 8.24 -3.15 21.50
CA TYR A 366 8.13 -2.10 22.49
C TYR A 366 7.37 -0.94 21.88
N ASP A 367 6.18 -0.62 22.40
CA ASP A 367 5.18 0.28 21.84
C ASP A 367 4.75 -0.07 20.41
N ALA A 368 3.63 0.46 19.97
CA ALA A 368 3.01 0.08 18.71
C ALA A 368 2.69 1.28 17.79
N GLY A 369 3.17 2.46 18.17
CA GLY A 369 2.96 3.69 17.41
C GLY A 369 1.55 4.25 17.54
N PRO A 370 1.31 5.41 16.91
CA PRO A 370 0.05 6.12 17.02
C PRO A 370 -1.07 5.48 16.20
N ALA A 371 -2.29 5.61 16.74
CA ALA A 371 -3.50 5.47 15.96
C ALA A 371 -4.41 6.67 16.19
N THR A 372 -5.09 7.07 15.13
CA THR A 372 -6.11 8.10 15.12
C THR A 372 -7.39 7.52 14.50
N ARG A 373 -8.49 8.28 14.53
CA ARG A 373 -9.74 7.86 13.87
C ARG A 373 -9.57 7.56 12.38
N PHE A 374 -8.57 8.15 11.71
CA PHE A 374 -8.36 8.06 10.26
C PHE A 374 -7.10 7.29 9.86
N SER A 375 -6.20 7.00 10.80
CA SER A 375 -4.92 6.35 10.50
C SER A 375 -4.47 5.53 11.70
N ASP A 376 -4.12 4.28 11.45
CA ASP A 376 -3.55 3.35 12.43
C ASP A 376 -2.18 2.91 11.91
N LEU A 377 -1.12 3.39 12.58
CA LEU A 377 0.25 3.05 12.17
C LEU A 377 0.68 1.66 12.67
N GLY A 378 -0.02 1.11 13.65
CA GLY A 378 0.13 -0.30 14.02
C GLY A 378 -0.18 -1.21 12.83
N GLU A 379 -1.26 -0.91 12.11
CA GLU A 379 -1.68 -1.69 10.94
C GLU A 379 -0.91 -1.34 9.66
N SER A 380 -0.67 -0.04 9.41
CA SER A 380 -0.11 0.42 8.13
C SER A 380 1.42 0.41 8.09
N VAL A 381 2.11 0.43 9.24
CA VAL A 381 3.57 0.45 9.35
C VAL A 381 4.09 -0.73 10.16
N VAL A 382 3.61 -0.91 11.40
CA VAL A 382 4.19 -1.90 12.31
C VAL A 382 3.97 -3.32 11.78
N LEU A 383 2.73 -3.74 11.57
CA LEU A 383 2.40 -5.09 11.08
C LEU A 383 3.09 -5.45 9.76
N PRO A 384 3.05 -4.61 8.71
CA PRO A 384 3.74 -4.90 7.48
C PRO A 384 5.25 -5.03 7.66
N THR A 385 5.84 -4.23 8.55
CA THR A 385 7.29 -4.29 8.83
C THR A 385 7.64 -5.57 9.58
N LEU A 386 6.85 -5.98 10.57
CA LEU A 386 7.04 -7.24 11.29
C LEU A 386 7.00 -8.42 10.32
N ARG A 387 5.97 -8.51 9.48
CA ARG A 387 5.84 -9.55 8.44
C ARG A 387 6.99 -9.54 7.45
N LYS A 388 7.42 -8.35 7.00
CA LYS A 388 8.56 -8.18 6.09
C LYS A 388 9.88 -8.67 6.70
N LEU A 389 10.02 -8.53 8.01
CA LEU A 389 11.17 -9.04 8.76
C LEU A 389 11.03 -10.54 9.11
N GLY A 390 9.92 -11.18 8.75
CA GLY A 390 9.63 -12.59 9.01
C GLY A 390 9.34 -12.86 10.49
N VAL A 391 8.73 -11.89 11.16
CA VAL A 391 8.18 -12.06 12.50
C VAL A 391 6.74 -12.53 12.34
N ASP A 392 6.54 -13.82 12.55
CA ASP A 392 5.23 -14.47 12.39
C ASP A 392 4.44 -14.48 13.71
N GLN A 393 5.14 -14.26 14.84
CA GLN A 393 4.58 -14.15 16.19
C GLN A 393 5.44 -13.23 17.05
N LEU A 394 4.84 -12.61 18.05
CA LEU A 394 5.55 -11.86 19.09
C LEU A 394 5.54 -12.64 20.41
N ASN A 395 6.69 -12.82 21.02
CA ASN A 395 6.78 -13.41 22.36
C ASN A 395 6.27 -12.41 23.42
N VAL A 396 6.62 -11.13 23.25
CA VAL A 396 6.15 -10.07 24.14
C VAL A 396 5.80 -8.83 23.33
N MET A 397 4.65 -8.24 23.63
CA MET A 397 4.32 -6.87 23.27
C MET A 397 4.31 -6.05 24.57
N LEU A 398 5.18 -5.05 24.66
CA LEU A 398 5.33 -4.20 25.83
C LEU A 398 4.87 -2.79 25.51
N ILE A 399 3.85 -2.31 26.19
CA ILE A 399 3.31 -0.96 26.03
C ILE A 399 3.77 -0.10 27.21
N SER A 400 4.53 0.94 26.91
CA SER A 400 5.10 1.80 27.92
C SER A 400 4.03 2.54 28.74
N HIS A 401 3.04 3.11 28.08
CA HIS A 401 1.91 3.83 28.66
C HIS A 401 0.76 3.95 27.65
N ALA A 402 -0.43 4.31 28.14
CA ALA A 402 -1.67 4.25 27.36
C ALA A 402 -1.90 5.42 26.37
N HIS A 403 -0.95 6.35 26.20
CA HIS A 403 -1.11 7.45 25.27
C HIS A 403 -1.18 6.94 23.82
N ALA A 404 -1.98 7.63 23.00
CA ALA A 404 -2.28 7.21 21.64
C ALA A 404 -1.05 7.10 20.72
N ASP A 405 0.02 7.86 20.97
CA ASP A 405 1.26 7.85 20.21
C ASP A 405 2.17 6.63 20.53
N HIS A 406 1.84 5.87 21.58
CA HIS A 406 2.54 4.67 22.01
C HIS A 406 1.67 3.42 21.91
N ALA A 407 0.45 3.49 22.47
CA ALA A 407 -0.49 2.38 22.57
C ALA A 407 -1.48 2.29 21.39
N GLY A 408 -1.60 3.34 20.59
CA GLY A 408 -2.67 3.47 19.59
C GLY A 408 -2.74 2.29 18.62
N GLY A 409 -1.60 1.85 18.09
CA GLY A 409 -1.50 0.74 17.15
C GLY A 409 -1.57 -0.66 17.79
N ALA A 410 -1.57 -0.77 19.13
CA ALA A 410 -1.47 -2.06 19.82
C ALA A 410 -2.62 -3.02 19.46
N ALA A 411 -3.85 -2.50 19.39
CA ALA A 411 -5.01 -3.31 19.04
C ALA A 411 -4.94 -3.89 17.61
N ALA A 412 -4.37 -3.14 16.66
CA ALA A 412 -4.16 -3.63 15.31
C ALA A 412 -3.09 -4.72 15.27
N VAL A 413 -1.98 -4.53 15.98
CA VAL A 413 -0.91 -5.54 16.06
C VAL A 413 -1.41 -6.81 16.72
N TYR A 414 -2.20 -6.71 17.80
CA TYR A 414 -2.78 -7.84 18.52
C TYR A 414 -3.72 -8.68 17.65
N ARG A 415 -4.52 -8.03 16.80
CA ARG A 415 -5.39 -8.74 15.83
C ARG A 415 -4.63 -9.34 14.66
N GLY A 416 -3.48 -8.76 14.31
CA GLY A 416 -2.73 -9.09 13.11
C GLY A 416 -1.65 -10.16 13.25
N LEU A 417 -1.24 -10.47 14.50
CA LEU A 417 -0.21 -11.46 14.82
C LEU A 417 -0.51 -12.15 16.14
N PRO A 418 -0.19 -13.46 16.28
CA PRO A 418 -0.20 -14.13 17.57
C PRO A 418 0.80 -13.47 18.53
N ILE A 419 0.36 -13.14 19.73
CA ILE A 419 1.18 -12.54 20.79
C ILE A 419 1.06 -13.40 22.03
N ALA A 420 2.20 -13.91 22.51
CA ALA A 420 2.20 -14.80 23.66
C ALA A 420 1.90 -14.06 24.97
N ARG A 421 2.42 -12.83 25.11
CA ARG A 421 2.24 -12.03 26.34
C ARG A 421 2.19 -10.54 26.02
N VAL A 422 1.22 -9.83 26.61
CA VAL A 422 1.12 -8.37 26.53
C VAL A 422 1.41 -7.79 27.91
N LEU A 423 2.43 -6.95 28.00
CA LEU A 423 2.83 -6.24 29.21
C LEU A 423 2.55 -4.74 29.03
N ALA A 424 2.07 -4.08 30.08
CA ALA A 424 1.78 -2.64 30.02
C ALA A 424 2.14 -1.93 31.32
N GLY A 425 2.60 -0.70 31.22
CA GLY A 425 2.77 0.20 32.37
C GLY A 425 1.44 0.61 32.99
N GLU A 426 0.41 0.77 32.16
CA GLU A 426 -0.94 1.22 32.52
C GLU A 426 -2.00 0.26 31.93
N PRO A 427 -2.08 -1.00 32.40
CA PRO A 427 -2.93 -2.03 31.78
C PRO A 427 -4.43 -1.68 31.83
N LEU A 428 -4.89 -1.02 32.90
CA LEU A 428 -6.29 -0.63 33.09
C LEU A 428 -6.75 0.48 32.13
N ALA A 429 -5.82 1.27 31.60
CA ALA A 429 -6.10 2.32 30.62
C ALA A 429 -6.12 1.80 29.17
N LEU A 430 -5.76 0.54 28.93
CA LEU A 430 -5.78 -0.11 27.64
C LEU A 430 -7.09 -0.86 27.41
N PRO A 431 -7.49 -1.09 26.13
CA PRO A 431 -8.64 -1.93 25.82
C PRO A 431 -8.52 -3.33 26.44
N ALA A 432 -9.60 -3.78 27.11
CA ALA A 432 -9.64 -5.10 27.76
C ALA A 432 -9.34 -6.27 26.79
N SER A 433 -9.62 -6.09 25.50
CA SER A 433 -9.34 -7.06 24.44
C SER A 433 -7.85 -7.40 24.29
N LEU A 434 -6.94 -6.55 24.76
CA LEU A 434 -5.50 -6.80 24.73
C LEU A 434 -5.02 -7.74 25.83
N GLN A 435 -5.84 -8.01 26.85
CA GLN A 435 -5.48 -8.85 28.02
C GLN A 435 -4.12 -8.47 28.62
N ALA A 436 -3.86 -7.15 28.70
CA ALA A 436 -2.57 -6.63 29.14
C ALA A 436 -2.32 -6.89 30.62
N GLN A 437 -1.16 -7.41 30.96
CA GLN A 437 -0.68 -7.62 32.31
C GLN A 437 0.17 -6.43 32.76
N ALA A 438 0.15 -6.14 34.06
CA ALA A 438 0.99 -5.09 34.61
C ALA A 438 2.48 -5.49 34.54
N CYS A 439 3.33 -4.55 34.13
CA CYS A 439 4.78 -4.74 34.19
C CYS A 439 5.23 -4.84 35.66
N ALA A 440 6.00 -5.88 36.01
CA ALA A 440 6.64 -5.98 37.30
C ALA A 440 8.05 -5.35 37.25
N SER A 441 8.33 -4.41 38.18
CA SER A 441 9.65 -3.81 38.26
C SER A 441 10.65 -4.83 38.79
N GLY A 442 11.81 -4.97 38.11
CA GLY A 442 12.81 -5.96 38.43
C GLY A 442 12.61 -7.31 37.75
N GLU A 443 11.56 -7.49 36.93
CA GLU A 443 11.38 -8.69 36.13
C GLU A 443 12.56 -8.88 35.18
N ARG A 444 13.11 -10.12 35.16
CA ARG A 444 14.27 -10.49 34.35
C ARG A 444 13.98 -11.77 33.61
N TRP A 445 14.44 -11.84 32.37
CA TRP A 445 14.42 -13.07 31.58
C TRP A 445 15.60 -13.11 30.62
N GLU A 446 15.86 -14.26 30.06
CA GLU A 446 16.91 -14.47 29.09
C GLU A 446 16.32 -15.11 27.82
N TRP A 447 16.71 -14.61 26.68
CA TRP A 447 16.41 -15.19 25.37
C TRP A 447 17.69 -15.30 24.55
N ASP A 448 18.02 -16.51 24.12
CA ASP A 448 19.13 -16.77 23.20
C ASP A 448 20.48 -16.17 23.66
N GLY A 449 20.75 -16.15 24.98
CA GLY A 449 21.95 -15.56 25.57
C GLY A 449 21.90 -14.02 25.71
N VAL A 450 20.74 -13.41 25.51
CA VAL A 450 20.51 -11.99 25.77
C VAL A 450 19.66 -11.83 27.02
N HIS A 451 20.13 -11.05 27.97
CA HIS A 451 19.43 -10.79 29.24
C HIS A 451 18.56 -9.52 29.09
N PHE A 452 17.31 -9.65 29.49
CA PHE A 452 16.35 -8.56 29.52
C PHE A 452 16.03 -8.24 30.99
N SER A 453 15.89 -6.97 31.30
CA SER A 453 15.41 -6.53 32.61
C SER A 453 14.42 -5.37 32.45
N LEU A 454 13.31 -5.47 33.14
CA LEU A 454 12.23 -4.49 33.10
C LEU A 454 12.23 -3.69 34.40
N TRP A 455 12.24 -2.37 34.27
CA TRP A 455 12.23 -1.46 35.41
C TRP A 455 11.11 -0.45 35.25
N ARG A 456 10.41 -0.16 36.34
CA ARG A 456 9.49 0.99 36.42
C ARG A 456 10.27 2.21 36.86
N ALA A 457 10.33 3.23 36.04
CA ALA A 457 10.88 4.51 36.43
C ALA A 457 9.76 5.36 37.08
N PHE A 458 9.92 5.68 38.35
CA PHE A 458 9.12 6.74 38.98
C PHE A 458 9.62 8.10 38.48
N LEU A 459 8.77 8.84 37.78
CA LEU A 459 9.10 10.18 37.37
C LEU A 459 8.72 11.14 38.49
N ALA A 460 9.69 11.56 39.29
CA ALA A 460 9.51 12.50 40.40
C ALA A 460 8.90 13.87 40.03
N VAL A 461 8.75 14.17 38.74
CA VAL A 461 8.17 15.45 38.24
C VAL A 461 6.65 15.43 38.19
N ALA A 462 6.01 14.25 38.31
CA ALA A 462 4.54 14.15 38.31
C ALA A 462 3.91 14.55 39.68
N LEU A 463 4.69 14.70 40.72
CA LEU A 463 4.20 15.10 42.05
C LEU A 463 3.55 16.50 42.11
N ALA A 464 3.85 17.38 41.14
CA ALA A 464 3.21 18.69 41.09
C ALA A 464 1.82 18.70 40.42
N ALA A 465 1.43 17.62 39.74
CA ALA A 465 0.17 17.53 38.99
C ALA A 465 -0.78 16.42 39.46
N GLY A 466 -0.48 15.71 40.54
CA GLY A 466 -1.36 14.68 41.12
C GLY A 466 -1.56 13.42 40.24
N GLN A 467 -0.82 13.26 39.17
CA GLN A 467 -0.90 12.07 38.32
C GLN A 467 0.46 11.33 38.32
N GLU A 468 0.48 10.19 38.98
CA GLU A 468 1.61 9.27 39.03
C GLU A 468 1.69 8.47 37.72
N GLN A 469 2.43 8.97 36.72
CA GLN A 469 2.69 8.21 35.49
C GLN A 469 3.90 7.29 35.69
N GLN A 470 3.64 6.01 35.81
CA GLN A 470 4.67 4.96 35.89
C GLN A 470 5.01 4.49 34.47
N ARG A 471 6.21 4.79 33.99
CA ARG A 471 6.68 4.35 32.66
C ARG A 471 7.66 3.19 32.81
N PRO A 472 7.40 2.02 32.20
CA PRO A 472 8.38 0.94 32.18
C PRO A 472 9.57 1.33 31.30
N LEU A 473 10.77 1.06 31.80
CA LEU A 473 12.03 1.12 31.08
C LEU A 473 12.51 -0.29 30.81
N LEU A 474 12.80 -0.62 29.57
CA LEU A 474 13.39 -1.87 29.19
C LEU A 474 14.92 -1.72 29.13
N CYS A 475 15.65 -2.44 29.96
CA CYS A 475 17.09 -2.58 29.87
C CYS A 475 17.44 -3.91 29.22
N ILE A 476 18.38 -3.90 28.29
CA ILE A 476 18.89 -5.09 27.61
C ILE A 476 20.37 -5.21 27.94
N ASP A 477 20.76 -6.31 28.53
CA ASP A 477 22.15 -6.64 28.83
C ASP A 477 22.56 -7.89 28.06
N GLY A 478 23.56 -7.75 27.20
CA GLY A 478 24.12 -8.88 26.46
C GLY A 478 25.42 -9.32 27.09
N ARG A 479 25.38 -10.23 28.07
CA ARG A 479 26.55 -10.89 28.61
C ARG A 479 26.88 -12.15 27.80
N GLY A 480 27.62 -11.97 26.70
CA GLY A 480 28.26 -13.07 25.99
C GLY A 480 29.76 -12.84 25.94
N SER A 481 30.57 -13.66 26.65
CA SER A 481 32.03 -13.84 26.50
C SER A 481 32.83 -12.59 26.09
N GLY A 482 32.94 -11.59 26.96
CA GLY A 482 34.05 -10.61 26.96
C GLY A 482 34.20 -9.66 25.77
N ARG A 483 33.29 -9.68 24.79
CA ARG A 483 33.28 -8.73 23.66
C ARG A 483 31.96 -7.98 23.63
N ALA A 484 32.02 -6.66 23.58
CA ALA A 484 30.86 -5.77 23.41
C ALA A 484 30.05 -6.20 22.19
N LEU A 485 28.73 -6.39 22.38
CA LEU A 485 27.81 -6.77 21.32
C LEU A 485 27.74 -5.68 20.25
N PRO A 486 27.88 -5.99 18.95
CA PRO A 486 27.55 -5.06 17.90
C PRO A 486 26.02 -4.98 17.79
N ALA A 487 25.40 -4.01 18.46
CA ALA A 487 24.01 -3.70 18.21
C ALA A 487 23.89 -3.14 16.79
N ARG A 488 23.24 -3.86 15.88
CA ARG A 488 22.94 -3.36 14.54
C ARG A 488 21.64 -2.55 14.58
N TRP A 489 21.77 -1.24 14.54
CA TRP A 489 20.64 -0.34 14.35
C TRP A 489 20.22 -0.34 12.89
N ARG A 490 18.95 -0.63 12.61
CA ARG A 490 18.40 -0.55 11.26
C ARG A 490 17.12 0.29 11.27
N TYR A 491 17.05 1.24 10.36
CA TYR A 491 15.84 2.01 10.09
C TYR A 491 14.89 1.20 9.21
N GLY A 492 13.59 1.20 9.54
CA GLY A 492 12.57 0.45 8.80
C GLY A 492 12.30 0.93 7.37
N ASP A 493 12.90 2.03 6.93
CA ASP A 493 12.74 2.61 5.58
C ASP A 493 13.85 2.17 4.59
N GLY A 494 14.74 1.25 4.96
CA GLY A 494 15.80 0.77 4.04
C GLY A 494 16.85 1.82 3.67
N ARG A 495 16.77 3.07 4.15
CA ARG A 495 17.82 4.07 3.98
C ARG A 495 18.97 3.73 4.90
N ARG A 496 20.01 3.15 4.34
CA ARG A 496 21.30 2.99 5.01
C ARG A 496 21.76 4.38 5.46
N ALA A 497 21.83 4.62 6.76
CA ALA A 497 22.55 5.76 7.29
C ALA A 497 24.02 5.60 6.92
N ARG A 498 24.46 6.23 5.81
CA ARG A 498 25.88 6.37 5.43
C ARG A 498 26.57 7.39 6.34
N LEU A 499 26.52 7.20 7.64
CA LEU A 499 27.11 8.12 8.62
C LEU A 499 28.10 7.47 9.57
N ALA A 500 28.46 6.18 9.37
CA ALA A 500 29.41 5.49 10.25
C ALA A 500 30.74 5.14 9.60
N GLU A 501 31.07 5.63 8.39
CA GLU A 501 32.31 5.23 7.71
C GLU A 501 33.43 6.31 7.69
N ARG A 502 33.27 7.41 8.40
CA ARG A 502 34.38 8.34 8.65
C ARG A 502 34.47 8.71 10.14
N LYS A 503 34.96 7.81 10.96
CA LYS A 503 35.91 8.07 12.06
C LYS A 503 36.16 6.77 12.82
N ARG A 504 37.23 6.06 12.47
CA ARG A 504 37.98 5.25 13.41
C ARG A 504 38.50 6.18 14.52
N ILE A 505 37.78 6.31 15.59
CA ILE A 505 38.32 6.73 16.89
C ILE A 505 37.61 5.87 17.92
N ALA A 506 38.41 5.07 18.61
CA ALA A 506 38.04 4.26 19.76
C ALA A 506 37.40 5.13 20.84
N THR A 507 36.11 4.94 21.05
CA THR A 507 35.43 5.08 22.34
C THR A 507 33.98 4.67 22.17
N HIS A 508 33.53 3.68 22.92
CA HIS A 508 32.17 3.16 22.96
C HIS A 508 31.19 4.24 23.43
N ARG A 509 30.47 4.86 22.51
CA ARG A 509 29.31 5.70 22.82
C ARG A 509 28.16 5.33 21.90
N LEU A 510 27.08 4.80 22.46
CA LEU A 510 25.80 4.65 21.79
C LEU A 510 25.01 5.94 21.93
N ALA A 511 24.71 6.59 20.81
CA ALA A 511 23.77 7.70 20.76
C ALA A 511 22.38 7.14 20.41
N ALA A 512 21.39 7.40 21.26
CA ALA A 512 20.00 7.19 20.92
C ALA A 512 19.58 8.25 19.89
N VAL A 513 19.24 7.84 18.67
CA VAL A 513 18.76 8.76 17.63
C VAL A 513 17.25 8.74 17.66
N THR A 514 16.65 9.78 18.23
CA THR A 514 15.24 10.10 18.05
C THR A 514 15.08 10.87 16.75
N ALA A 515 14.39 10.29 15.77
CA ALA A 515 14.06 10.98 14.53
C ALA A 515 12.80 11.83 14.73
N SER A 516 12.94 13.01 15.34
CA SER A 516 12.02 14.11 15.08
C SER A 516 12.72 15.08 14.11
N ARG A 517 12.06 15.46 13.03
CA ARG A 517 12.52 16.51 12.12
C ARG A 517 12.39 17.89 12.79
N GLN A 518 13.18 18.14 13.81
CA GLN A 518 13.53 19.48 14.26
C GLN A 518 14.99 19.46 14.72
N PRO A 519 15.85 20.37 14.22
CA PRO A 519 17.30 20.30 14.41
C PRO A 519 17.80 20.84 15.76
N GLN A 520 17.03 20.78 16.85
CA GLN A 520 17.42 21.41 18.11
C GLN A 520 17.49 20.51 19.36
N PHE A 521 17.32 19.18 19.26
CA PHE A 521 17.46 18.32 20.43
C PHE A 521 18.41 17.14 20.18
N LEU A 522 19.68 17.48 20.04
CA LEU A 522 20.80 16.58 20.31
C LEU A 522 21.31 16.93 21.70
N HIS A 523 21.22 16.02 22.63
CA HIS A 523 22.15 15.74 23.71
C HIS A 523 21.46 15.05 24.92
N ARG A 524 21.71 13.77 25.08
CA ARG A 524 22.28 13.26 26.32
C ARG A 524 22.76 11.81 26.11
N ALA A 525 24.02 11.65 26.44
CA ALA A 525 24.77 10.43 26.28
C ALA A 525 24.41 9.38 27.35
N VAL A 526 24.47 8.13 26.92
CA VAL A 526 24.42 6.97 27.80
C VAL A 526 25.83 6.75 28.37
N HIS A 527 25.99 6.79 29.67
CA HIS A 527 27.24 6.41 30.33
C HIS A 527 27.36 4.89 30.41
N ALA A 528 28.38 4.32 29.78
CA ALA A 528 28.82 2.97 30.01
C ALA A 528 29.80 2.94 31.18
N ARG A 529 29.49 2.17 32.24
CA ARG A 529 30.48 1.70 33.19
C ARG A 529 30.89 0.27 32.81
N ASN A 530 32.14 -0.06 33.08
CA ASN A 530 32.79 -1.34 32.74
C ASN A 530 31.91 -2.57 33.04
N GLY A 531 31.38 -3.15 32.00
CA GLY A 531 30.38 -4.20 31.98
C GLY A 531 29.25 -3.75 31.08
N ALA A 532 29.11 -4.30 29.86
CA ALA A 532 28.26 -3.74 28.80
C ALA A 532 26.76 -3.87 29.15
N THR A 533 26.26 -2.96 29.97
CA THR A 533 24.83 -2.80 30.28
C THR A 533 24.30 -1.66 29.41
N TRP A 534 23.34 -1.97 28.57
CA TRP A 534 22.70 -0.97 27.70
C TRP A 534 21.41 -0.50 28.37
N ARG A 535 21.32 0.78 28.67
CA ARG A 535 20.13 1.45 29.16
C ARG A 535 19.55 2.30 28.03
N ILE A 536 18.34 2.02 27.64
CA ILE A 536 17.62 2.84 26.66
C ILE A 536 16.78 3.84 27.45
N ASP A 537 17.27 5.07 27.56
CA ASP A 537 16.51 6.18 28.12
C ASP A 537 15.85 6.95 26.97
N PHE A 538 14.53 7.00 26.96
CA PHE A 538 13.77 7.77 25.99
C PHE A 538 13.62 9.24 26.46
N PRO A 539 14.02 10.25 25.65
CA PRO A 539 13.91 11.64 26.06
C PRO A 539 12.45 12.11 26.14
N ARG A 540 12.18 12.98 27.09
CA ARG A 540 10.92 13.66 27.30
C ARG A 540 10.55 14.53 26.11
N ALA A 541 9.31 14.42 25.61
CA ALA A 541 8.67 15.50 24.86
C ALA A 541 8.27 16.60 25.85
N THR A 542 9.06 17.65 25.95
CA THR A 542 8.67 18.87 26.68
C THR A 542 7.64 19.61 25.84
N GLN A 543 6.38 19.51 26.22
CA GLN A 543 5.34 20.44 25.76
C GLN A 543 5.59 21.79 26.47
N HIS A 544 6.13 22.76 25.76
CA HIS A 544 6.01 24.16 26.15
C HIS A 544 4.56 24.62 25.87
N VAL A 545 3.70 24.50 26.86
CA VAL A 545 2.44 25.23 26.90
C VAL A 545 2.79 26.69 27.22
N ARG A 546 2.88 27.54 26.20
CA ARG A 546 2.76 29.00 26.39
C ARG A 546 1.28 29.29 26.57
N SER A 547 0.90 29.75 27.76
CA SER A 547 -0.36 30.43 28.02
C SER A 547 -0.49 31.66 27.10
N PRO A 548 -1.59 31.85 26.40
CA PRO A 548 -1.81 33.07 25.63
C PRO A 548 -2.16 34.22 26.58
N SER A 549 -1.30 35.21 26.64
CA SER A 549 -1.66 36.55 27.07
C SER A 549 -2.66 37.14 26.06
N SER A 550 -3.75 37.71 26.55
CA SER A 550 -4.83 38.32 25.81
C SER A 550 -4.38 39.25 24.67
N PRO A 551 -4.98 39.17 23.48
CA PRO A 551 -4.74 40.15 22.43
C PRO A 551 -5.73 41.29 22.52
N SER A 552 -5.17 42.49 22.57
CA SER A 552 -5.89 43.74 22.22
C SER A 552 -6.23 43.72 20.71
N ASN A 553 -7.47 44.10 20.42
CA ASN A 553 -8.03 44.39 19.10
C ASN A 553 -7.08 45.21 18.22
N ARG A 554 -6.75 44.67 17.07
CA ARG A 554 -6.47 45.46 15.84
C ARG A 554 -7.02 44.74 14.63
N THR A 555 -8.06 45.31 14.08
CA THR A 555 -8.60 45.11 12.74
C THR A 555 -7.53 45.40 11.71
N LEU A 556 -7.27 44.45 10.83
CA LEU A 556 -6.58 44.68 9.55
C LEU A 556 -7.41 44.04 8.45
N SER A 557 -8.15 44.90 7.78
CA SER A 557 -8.72 44.68 6.45
C SER A 557 -7.59 44.69 5.44
N THR A 558 -7.40 43.62 4.68
CA THR A 558 -6.72 43.70 3.38
C THR A 558 -7.51 42.90 2.37
N ALA A 559 -8.08 43.68 1.46
CA ALA A 559 -8.64 43.25 0.19
C ALA A 559 -7.55 42.57 -0.66
N TRP A 560 -7.91 41.43 -1.27
CA TRP A 560 -7.22 40.92 -2.45
C TRP A 560 -8.23 40.98 -3.59
N SER A 561 -8.00 41.96 -4.47
CA SER A 561 -8.60 42.06 -5.80
C SER A 561 -7.72 41.33 -6.81
N ASP A 562 -8.35 40.59 -7.67
CA ASP A 562 -8.04 40.28 -9.08
C ASP A 562 -6.60 40.30 -9.61
N ARG A 563 -6.13 39.18 -10.16
CA ARG A 563 -5.75 39.05 -11.59
C ARG A 563 -5.27 37.64 -11.96
N ALA A 564 -5.82 37.21 -13.08
CA ALA A 564 -5.40 36.17 -14.05
C ALA A 564 -5.43 34.71 -13.60
#